data_fcbd36e11ab9a107b2903a9276923e29
#
_entry.id   fcbd36e11ab9a107b2903a9276923e29
#
_cell.length_a   1.000
_cell.length_b   1.000
_cell.length_c   1.000
_cell.angle_alpha   90.00
_cell.angle_beta   90.00
_cell.angle_gamma   90.00
#
_symmetry.space_group_name_H-M   'P 1'
#
loop_
_entity.id
_entity.type
_entity.pdbx_description
1 polymer ?
#
loop_
_entity_poly.entity_id
_entity_poly.type
_entity_poly.pdbx_seq_one_letter_code
_entity_poly.pdbx_strand_id
1 'polypeptide(L)'
;IEETKSVVPLDWDQRHTLNVNLNVGVPGDWTVGMIFQYGSGQPYTEDPRISQGVRFENGGVKPTFYNVDLRADKTFDFDGFKINTYLLVYNLFDIRNEFGVYTTTGRANVDLNANYYTQSDIIGLNTIPEYVNNPSMYSSPREIRLGLGFGF
;
A
#
# COMPACT_ATOMS: atom_id res chain seq x y z
N ILE A 1 -23.86 -16.55 -34.47
CA ILE A 1 -23.79 -16.11 -33.06
C ILE A 1 -22.66 -15.09 -33.04
N GLU A 2 -23.02 -13.82 -32.87
CA GLU A 2 -22.08 -12.73 -32.81
C GLU A 2 -21.43 -12.78 -31.42
N GLU A 3 -20.11 -13.00 -31.35
CA GLU A 3 -19.38 -12.95 -30.09
C GLU A 3 -19.42 -11.52 -29.55
N THR A 4 -20.07 -11.34 -28.42
CA THR A 4 -20.11 -10.04 -27.74
C THR A 4 -18.70 -9.72 -27.22
N LYS A 5 -17.98 -8.88 -27.94
CA LYS A 5 -16.69 -8.37 -27.49
C LYS A 5 -16.93 -7.40 -26.32
N SER A 6 -16.50 -7.75 -25.13
CA SER A 6 -16.47 -6.84 -23.98
C SER A 6 -15.08 -6.23 -23.82
N VAL A 7 -15.04 -4.93 -23.53
CA VAL A 7 -13.79 -4.25 -23.16
C VAL A 7 -13.61 -4.43 -21.66
N VAL A 8 -12.48 -5.05 -21.28
CA VAL A 8 -12.15 -5.36 -19.89
C VAL A 8 -10.96 -4.50 -19.48
N PRO A 9 -10.99 -3.85 -18.30
CA PRO A 9 -9.83 -3.16 -17.76
C PRO A 9 -8.66 -4.13 -17.54
N LEU A 10 -7.44 -3.67 -17.70
CA LEU A 10 -6.24 -4.47 -17.39
C LEU A 10 -5.98 -4.47 -15.88
N ASP A 11 -5.34 -5.49 -15.35
CA ASP A 11 -5.05 -5.66 -13.91
C ASP A 11 -4.31 -4.47 -13.29
N TRP A 12 -3.57 -3.73 -14.10
CA TRP A 12 -2.80 -2.54 -13.71
C TRP A 12 -3.47 -1.22 -14.10
N ASP A 13 -4.73 -1.23 -14.55
CA ASP A 13 -5.45 0.01 -14.87
C ASP A 13 -5.64 0.86 -13.61
N GLN A 14 -4.77 1.84 -13.46
CA GLN A 14 -4.83 2.84 -12.40
C GLN A 14 -5.10 4.21 -13.02
N ARG A 15 -6.35 4.64 -13.01
CA ARG A 15 -6.80 5.80 -13.80
C ARG A 15 -6.28 7.14 -13.32
N HIS A 16 -6.02 7.24 -12.02
CA HIS A 16 -5.55 8.48 -11.41
C HIS A 16 -4.31 8.19 -10.57
N THR A 17 -3.23 8.88 -10.87
CA THR A 17 -1.98 8.82 -10.12
C THR A 17 -1.48 10.23 -9.87
N LEU A 18 -1.13 10.53 -8.63
CA LEU A 18 -0.50 11.79 -8.25
C LEU A 18 0.73 11.50 -7.40
N ASN A 19 1.88 12.01 -7.85
CA ASN A 19 3.13 11.98 -7.11
C ASN A 19 3.61 13.42 -6.92
N VAL A 20 3.80 13.82 -5.67
CA VAL A 20 4.31 15.14 -5.30
C VAL A 20 5.60 14.96 -4.52
N ASN A 21 6.66 15.63 -4.95
CA ASN A 21 7.94 15.67 -4.25
C ASN A 21 8.26 17.12 -3.89
N LEU A 22 8.39 17.38 -2.61
CA LEU A 22 8.74 18.69 -2.06
C LEU A 22 10.05 18.58 -1.31
N ASN A 23 10.99 19.48 -1.61
CA ASN A 23 12.26 19.57 -0.91
C ASN A 23 12.53 21.05 -0.55
N VAL A 24 12.85 21.26 0.70
CA VAL A 24 13.19 22.57 1.24
C VAL A 24 14.45 22.44 2.09
N GLY A 25 15.35 23.41 1.99
CA GLY A 25 16.56 23.38 2.81
C GLY A 25 17.62 24.34 2.36
N VAL A 26 18.72 24.31 3.07
CA VAL A 26 19.95 25.03 2.77
C VAL A 26 21.02 24.01 2.41
N PRO A 27 21.52 23.99 1.16
CA PRO A 27 22.54 23.03 0.73
C PRO A 27 23.76 23.04 1.66
N GLY A 28 24.16 21.85 2.11
CA GLY A 28 25.31 21.69 3.01
C GLY A 28 25.01 21.94 4.49
N ASP A 29 23.80 22.41 4.83
CA ASP A 29 23.40 22.63 6.22
C ASP A 29 22.22 21.68 6.62
N TRP A 30 21.04 21.88 6.06
CA TRP A 30 19.88 21.03 6.35
C TRP A 30 18.95 20.93 5.12
N THR A 31 18.30 19.79 5.00
CA THR A 31 17.20 19.58 4.04
C THR A 31 16.06 18.83 4.68
N VAL A 32 14.83 19.15 4.25
CA VAL A 32 13.63 18.40 4.55
C VAL A 32 12.92 18.11 3.24
N GLY A 33 12.68 16.83 2.99
CA GLY A 33 11.97 16.33 1.83
C GLY A 33 10.71 15.59 2.21
N MET A 34 9.67 15.72 1.42
CA MET A 34 8.41 14.99 1.55
C MET A 34 8.02 14.42 0.20
N ILE A 35 7.62 13.17 0.18
CA ILE A 35 7.04 12.50 -0.99
C ILE A 35 5.61 12.13 -0.65
N PHE A 36 4.66 12.65 -1.40
CA PHE A 36 3.27 12.24 -1.35
C PHE A 36 2.94 11.41 -2.59
N GLN A 37 2.28 10.28 -2.39
CA GLN A 37 1.83 9.38 -3.45
C GLN A 37 0.34 9.10 -3.27
N TYR A 38 -0.40 9.18 -4.35
CA TYR A 38 -1.80 8.81 -4.44
C TYR A 38 -2.04 8.00 -5.70
N GLY A 39 -2.84 6.95 -5.58
CA GLY A 39 -3.30 6.16 -6.71
C GLY A 39 -4.76 5.75 -6.55
N SER A 40 -5.54 5.81 -7.62
CA SER A 40 -6.86 5.18 -7.64
C SER A 40 -6.72 3.67 -7.50
N GLY A 41 -7.76 3.00 -7.02
CA GLY A 41 -7.78 1.55 -6.93
C GLY A 41 -7.54 0.88 -8.28
N GLN A 42 -6.83 -0.23 -8.25
CA GLN A 42 -6.65 -1.12 -9.40
C GLN A 42 -7.84 -2.07 -9.52
N PRO A 43 -8.15 -2.56 -10.73
CA PRO A 43 -9.20 -3.54 -10.91
C PRO A 43 -8.92 -4.87 -10.21
N TYR A 44 -9.97 -5.60 -9.90
CA TYR A 44 -9.92 -6.99 -9.49
C TYR A 44 -11.13 -7.75 -10.01
N THR A 45 -11.03 -9.07 -10.17
CA THR A 45 -12.14 -9.91 -10.59
C THR A 45 -12.96 -10.34 -9.38
N GLU A 46 -14.25 -9.98 -9.38
CA GLU A 46 -15.19 -10.33 -8.33
C GLU A 46 -15.50 -11.84 -8.31
N ASP A 47 -15.84 -12.36 -7.15
CA ASP A 47 -16.30 -13.74 -7.01
C ASP A 47 -17.63 -13.92 -7.75
N PRO A 48 -17.75 -14.90 -8.69
CA PRO A 48 -18.99 -15.12 -9.45
C PRO A 48 -20.23 -15.37 -8.59
N ARG A 49 -20.04 -15.83 -7.34
CA ARG A 49 -21.14 -16.05 -6.40
C ARG A 49 -21.79 -14.76 -5.93
N ILE A 50 -21.06 -13.65 -5.97
CA ILE A 50 -21.57 -12.32 -5.64
C ILE A 50 -22.29 -11.69 -6.83
N SER A 51 -21.79 -11.92 -8.04
CA SER A 51 -22.34 -11.37 -9.30
C SER A 51 -23.34 -12.29 -9.99
N GLN A 52 -24.12 -13.05 -9.22
CA GLN A 52 -25.18 -13.94 -9.72
C GLN A 52 -24.71 -14.98 -10.75
N GLY A 53 -23.49 -15.48 -10.59
CA GLY A 53 -22.89 -16.49 -11.47
C GLY A 53 -22.23 -15.94 -12.73
N VAL A 54 -22.28 -14.64 -12.97
CA VAL A 54 -21.57 -14.00 -14.09
C VAL A 54 -20.19 -13.56 -13.63
N ARG A 55 -19.16 -14.02 -14.31
CA ARG A 55 -17.79 -13.57 -14.04
C ARG A 55 -17.45 -12.36 -14.91
N PHE A 56 -17.37 -11.21 -14.29
CA PHE A 56 -16.83 -10.00 -14.91
C PHE A 56 -15.35 -9.89 -14.57
N GLU A 57 -14.48 -10.17 -15.54
CA GLU A 57 -13.05 -9.98 -15.36
C GLU A 57 -12.78 -8.49 -15.10
N ASN A 58 -12.05 -8.21 -13.98
CA ASN A 58 -11.69 -6.85 -13.57
C ASN A 58 -12.88 -5.89 -13.41
N GLY A 59 -14.06 -6.42 -13.02
CA GLY A 59 -15.27 -5.64 -12.82
C GLY A 59 -15.30 -4.84 -11.52
N GLY A 60 -14.57 -5.27 -10.49
CA GLY A 60 -14.43 -4.56 -9.22
C GLY A 60 -13.23 -3.62 -9.20
N VAL A 61 -13.20 -2.70 -8.24
CA VAL A 61 -12.09 -1.76 -8.03
C VAL A 61 -11.65 -1.80 -6.56
N LYS A 62 -10.36 -2.00 -6.34
CA LYS A 62 -9.73 -1.97 -5.01
C LYS A 62 -9.82 -0.57 -4.39
N PRO A 63 -9.65 -0.44 -3.06
CA PRO A 63 -9.50 0.86 -2.41
C PRO A 63 -8.37 1.70 -2.99
N THR A 64 -8.49 3.02 -2.85
CA THR A 64 -7.43 3.96 -3.22
C THR A 64 -6.22 3.78 -2.32
N PHE A 65 -5.05 4.03 -2.88
CA PHE A 65 -3.77 4.01 -2.20
C PHE A 65 -3.28 5.43 -1.97
N TYR A 66 -2.70 5.71 -0.82
CA TYR A 66 -1.93 6.93 -0.58
C TYR A 66 -0.85 6.72 0.48
N ASN A 67 0.27 7.40 0.30
CA ASN A 67 1.41 7.32 1.17
C ASN A 67 2.10 8.68 1.30
N VAL A 68 2.71 8.92 2.46
CA VAL A 68 3.56 10.08 2.69
C VAL A 68 4.84 9.62 3.35
N ASP A 69 5.97 9.92 2.71
CA ASP A 69 7.30 9.68 3.25
C ASP A 69 7.96 11.03 3.57
N LEU A 70 8.72 11.05 4.66
CA LEU A 70 9.47 12.22 5.10
C LEU A 70 10.95 11.88 5.21
N ARG A 71 11.78 12.80 4.75
CA ARG A 71 13.22 12.78 4.96
C ARG A 71 13.67 14.11 5.55
N ALA A 72 14.53 14.07 6.54
CA ALA A 72 15.20 15.24 7.08
C ALA A 72 16.69 14.93 7.25
N ASP A 73 17.53 15.87 6.83
CA ASP A 73 18.99 15.76 6.95
C ASP A 73 19.51 17.04 7.63
N LYS A 74 20.50 16.90 8.50
CA LYS A 74 21.21 18.02 9.11
C LYS A 74 22.71 17.73 9.19
N THR A 75 23.50 18.66 8.70
CA THR A 75 24.95 18.65 8.82
C THR A 75 25.37 19.61 9.91
N PHE A 76 26.15 19.13 10.86
CA PHE A 76 26.83 19.93 11.85
C PHE A 76 28.30 20.01 11.45
N ASP A 77 28.79 21.22 11.22
CA ASP A 77 30.17 21.48 10.83
C ASP A 77 30.96 21.97 12.07
N PHE A 78 31.96 21.21 12.46
CA PHE A 78 32.86 21.55 13.52
C PHE A 78 34.27 21.78 12.92
N ASP A 79 35.10 22.54 13.62
CA ASP A 79 36.44 22.77 13.17
C ASP A 79 37.25 21.44 13.15
N GLY A 80 37.45 20.92 11.92
CA GLY A 80 38.17 19.68 11.65
C GLY A 80 37.32 18.42 11.47
N PHE A 81 36.00 18.44 11.73
CA PHE A 81 35.12 17.29 11.43
C PHE A 81 33.67 17.70 11.21
N LYS A 82 32.92 16.85 10.51
CA LYS A 82 31.50 17.04 10.22
C LYS A 82 30.67 15.86 10.73
N ILE A 83 29.49 16.16 11.27
CA ILE A 83 28.51 15.16 11.64
C ILE A 83 27.28 15.36 10.75
N ASN A 84 26.96 14.32 9.99
CA ASN A 84 25.72 14.27 9.22
C ASN A 84 24.70 13.42 9.97
N THR A 85 23.53 13.98 10.21
CA THR A 85 22.41 13.24 10.79
C THR A 85 21.29 13.15 9.76
N TYR A 86 20.58 12.03 9.71
CA TYR A 86 19.38 11.92 8.91
C TYR A 86 18.26 11.17 9.63
N LEU A 87 17.06 11.59 9.32
CA LEU A 87 15.81 10.93 9.71
C LEU A 87 15.05 10.57 8.44
N LEU A 88 14.66 9.29 8.30
CA LEU A 88 13.75 8.83 7.26
C LEU A 88 12.51 8.26 7.95
N VAL A 89 11.34 8.69 7.52
CA VAL A 89 10.06 8.17 7.99
C VAL A 89 9.28 7.72 6.76
N TYR A 90 9.16 6.42 6.59
CA TYR A 90 8.30 5.83 5.58
C TYR A 90 6.91 5.63 6.15
N ASN A 91 5.90 5.86 5.33
CA ASN A 91 4.49 5.78 5.74
C ASN A 91 4.22 6.60 7.01
N LEU A 92 4.45 7.91 6.92
CA LEU A 92 4.41 8.87 8.05
C LEU A 92 3.12 8.75 8.89
N PHE A 93 1.99 8.50 8.26
CA PHE A 93 0.68 8.42 8.92
C PHE A 93 0.26 7.00 9.31
N ASP A 94 1.14 6.00 9.09
CA ASP A 94 0.87 4.58 9.38
C ASP A 94 -0.40 4.06 8.68
N ILE A 95 -0.58 4.46 7.42
CA ILE A 95 -1.76 4.10 6.63
C ILE A 95 -1.64 2.64 6.19
N ARG A 96 -2.69 1.87 6.42
CA ARG A 96 -2.79 0.49 5.97
C ARG A 96 -3.49 0.43 4.62
N ASN A 97 -2.73 0.65 3.54
CA ASN A 97 -3.23 0.51 2.18
C ASN A 97 -3.51 -0.96 1.85
N GLU A 98 -4.66 -1.23 1.24
CA GLU A 98 -5.10 -2.57 0.87
C GLU A 98 -4.60 -2.92 -0.53
N PHE A 99 -3.49 -3.67 -0.65
CA PHE A 99 -2.95 -4.13 -1.93
C PHE A 99 -3.56 -5.46 -2.37
N GLY A 100 -3.75 -6.38 -1.42
CA GLY A 100 -4.54 -7.59 -1.58
C GLY A 100 -5.98 -7.35 -1.14
N VAL A 101 -6.94 -7.96 -1.84
CA VAL A 101 -8.36 -7.91 -1.45
C VAL A 101 -9.00 -9.27 -1.64
N TYR A 102 -9.99 -9.58 -0.80
CA TYR A 102 -10.86 -10.73 -1.02
C TYR A 102 -11.81 -10.44 -2.18
N THR A 103 -11.91 -11.39 -3.09
CA THR A 103 -12.73 -11.23 -4.31
C THR A 103 -14.23 -11.12 -4.00
N THR A 104 -14.65 -11.54 -2.80
CA THR A 104 -16.03 -11.44 -2.34
C THR A 104 -16.45 -10.05 -1.89
N THR A 105 -15.50 -9.18 -1.54
CA THR A 105 -15.83 -7.86 -0.96
C THR A 105 -15.02 -6.71 -1.55
N GLY A 106 -13.88 -7.00 -2.22
CA GLY A 106 -12.94 -5.98 -2.63
C GLY A 106 -12.19 -5.31 -1.47
N ARG A 107 -12.17 -5.95 -0.27
CA ARG A 107 -11.53 -5.44 0.94
C ARG A 107 -10.53 -6.46 1.49
N ALA A 108 -9.53 -5.98 2.18
CA ALA A 108 -8.49 -6.84 2.78
C ALA A 108 -8.90 -7.44 4.14
N ASN A 109 -9.95 -6.92 4.77
CA ASN A 109 -10.36 -7.27 6.12
C ASN A 109 -11.71 -7.99 6.22
N VAL A 110 -12.37 -8.24 5.10
CA VAL A 110 -13.69 -8.88 5.06
C VAL A 110 -13.74 -9.90 3.93
N ASP A 111 -13.99 -11.16 4.26
CA ASP A 111 -14.31 -12.23 3.31
C ASP A 111 -15.66 -12.84 3.64
N LEU A 112 -16.62 -12.79 2.73
CA LEU A 112 -17.95 -13.38 2.92
C LEU A 112 -17.90 -14.90 2.96
N ASN A 113 -16.83 -15.51 2.45
CA ASN A 113 -16.61 -16.96 2.53
C ASN A 113 -15.95 -17.41 3.84
N ALA A 114 -15.53 -16.50 4.71
CA ALA A 114 -14.84 -16.85 5.95
C ALA A 114 -15.65 -17.84 6.80
N ASN A 115 -16.98 -17.67 6.88
CA ASN A 115 -17.86 -18.57 7.60
C ASN A 115 -17.99 -19.97 6.96
N TYR A 116 -17.73 -20.09 5.66
CA TYR A 116 -17.75 -21.38 4.97
C TYR A 116 -16.58 -22.27 5.43
N TYR A 117 -15.44 -21.67 5.69
CA TYR A 117 -14.25 -22.39 6.17
C TYR A 117 -14.38 -22.88 7.62
N THR A 118 -15.29 -22.30 8.43
CA THR A 118 -15.59 -22.80 9.78
C THR A 118 -16.41 -24.07 9.79
N GLN A 119 -17.24 -24.28 8.77
CA GLN A 119 -18.16 -25.42 8.74
C GLN A 119 -17.53 -26.69 8.16
N SER A 120 -16.38 -26.56 7.50
CA SER A 120 -15.77 -27.64 6.72
C SER A 120 -14.61 -28.34 7.43
N ASP A 121 -14.55 -28.41 8.76
CA ASP A 121 -13.51 -29.15 9.53
C ASP A 121 -12.08 -29.03 8.98
N ILE A 122 -11.81 -27.95 8.23
CA ILE A 122 -10.47 -27.66 7.73
C ILE A 122 -9.68 -27.21 8.96
N ILE A 123 -8.96 -28.14 9.53
CA ILE A 123 -7.98 -27.87 10.58
C ILE A 123 -6.82 -27.13 9.89
N GLY A 124 -6.97 -25.81 9.75
CA GLY A 124 -5.90 -24.93 9.34
C GLY A 124 -5.03 -24.55 10.54
N LEU A 125 -3.81 -24.14 10.28
CA LEU A 125 -2.91 -23.60 11.32
C LEU A 125 -3.36 -22.22 11.83
N ASN A 126 -4.28 -21.56 11.12
CA ASN A 126 -4.71 -20.20 11.40
C ASN A 126 -6.19 -20.16 11.83
N THR A 127 -6.51 -19.27 12.74
CA THR A 127 -7.90 -18.96 13.11
C THR A 127 -8.53 -18.07 12.01
N ILE A 128 -9.88 -18.00 11.98
CA ILE A 128 -10.59 -17.13 11.03
C ILE A 128 -10.21 -15.67 11.17
N PRO A 129 -10.10 -15.08 12.38
CA PRO A 129 -9.59 -13.73 12.54
C PRO A 129 -8.20 -13.53 11.94
N GLU A 130 -7.29 -14.49 12.04
CA GLU A 130 -5.95 -14.42 11.41
C GLU A 130 -6.04 -14.53 9.89
N TYR A 131 -6.90 -15.38 9.36
CA TYR A 131 -7.15 -15.49 7.92
C TYR A 131 -7.68 -14.16 7.34
N VAL A 132 -8.70 -13.58 7.99
CA VAL A 132 -9.35 -12.35 7.53
C VAL A 132 -8.44 -11.12 7.72
N ASN A 133 -7.61 -11.08 8.78
CA ASN A 133 -6.69 -9.99 9.06
C ASN A 133 -5.25 -10.29 8.58
N ASN A 134 -5.11 -10.89 7.41
CA ASN A 134 -3.81 -11.24 6.86
C ASN A 134 -2.93 -9.99 6.60
N PRO A 135 -1.80 -9.83 7.33
CA PRO A 135 -0.93 -8.66 7.16
C PRO A 135 -0.34 -8.52 5.75
N SER A 136 -0.21 -9.63 5.01
CA SER A 136 0.35 -9.60 3.64
C SER A 136 -0.55 -8.90 2.62
N MET A 137 -1.81 -8.64 2.97
CA MET A 137 -2.75 -7.90 2.12
C MET A 137 -2.58 -6.37 2.22
N TYR A 138 -1.77 -5.90 3.16
CA TYR A 138 -1.59 -4.47 3.41
C TYR A 138 -0.19 -3.99 3.06
N SER A 139 -0.07 -2.66 2.90
CA SER A 139 1.23 -1.99 2.83
C SER A 139 2.04 -2.19 4.12
N SER A 140 3.36 -1.99 4.00
CA SER A 140 4.24 -1.98 5.16
C SER A 140 3.80 -0.91 6.18
N PRO A 141 3.91 -1.19 7.49
CA PRO A 141 3.66 -0.20 8.53
C PRO A 141 4.67 0.94 8.48
N ARG A 142 4.45 1.97 9.29
CA ARG A 142 5.40 3.05 9.44
C ARG A 142 6.77 2.52 9.88
N GLU A 143 7.80 2.98 9.15
CA GLU A 143 9.19 2.67 9.47
C GLU A 143 9.96 3.97 9.70
N ILE A 144 10.73 4.04 10.79
CA ILE A 144 11.56 5.18 11.14
C ILE A 144 13.01 4.73 11.16
N ARG A 145 13.85 5.41 10.39
CA ARG A 145 15.29 5.19 10.34
C ARG A 145 16.03 6.46 10.76
N LEU A 146 16.94 6.31 11.67
CA LEU A 146 17.89 7.35 12.08
C LEU A 146 19.30 6.91 11.69
N GLY A 147 20.09 7.84 11.21
CA GLY A 147 21.48 7.56 10.88
C GLY A 147 22.40 8.72 11.20
N LEU A 148 23.67 8.37 11.44
CA LEU A 148 24.77 9.28 11.72
C LEU A 148 25.91 8.97 10.77
N GLY A 149 26.51 9.99 10.19
CA GLY A 149 27.72 9.92 9.37
C GLY A 149 28.79 10.86 9.93
N PHE A 150 30.05 10.45 9.85
CA PHE A 150 31.19 11.26 10.27
C PHE A 150 32.08 11.52 9.06
N GLY A 151 32.51 12.77 8.87
CA GLY A 151 33.45 13.21 7.84
C GLY A 151 34.61 13.98 8.47
N PHE A 152 35.81 13.82 7.89
CA PHE A 152 37.04 14.53 8.30
C PHE A 152 37.57 15.32 7.13
#